data_a4c6a428f28488630ee5f86a5c7c9a7d
#
_entry.id   a4c6a428f28488630ee5f86a5c7c9a7d
#
_cell.length_a   1.000
_cell.length_b   1.000
_cell.length_c   1.000
_cell.angle_alpha   90.00
_cell.angle_beta   90.00
_cell.angle_gamma   90.00
#
_symmetry.space_group_name_H-M   'P 1'
#
loop_
_entity.id
_entity.type
_entity.pdbx_description
1 polymer ?
#
loop_
_entity_poly.entity_id
_entity_poly.type
_entity_poly.pdbx_seq_one_letter_code
_entity_poly.pdbx_strand_id
1 'polypeptide(L)'
;MTQVEVLVEDDRWKSINFEDLVTKAFYETLKRLGYSKTDYFISVLGCNDKKMRKLNLMFRSKDTSTNVLSWPSRERLRIVEGDHPKPLNPTLDAELGDIALAYETCLRESTHYSTNFASYVQHLTIHGVLHL
;
A
#
# COMPACT_ATOMS: atom_id res chain seq x y z
N MET A 1 5.96 -5.86 18.54
CA MET A 1 5.63 -4.76 17.62
C MET A 1 5.18 -5.33 16.28
N THR A 2 4.01 -4.93 15.82
CA THR A 2 3.52 -5.40 14.52
C THR A 2 4.24 -4.64 13.41
N GLN A 3 4.61 -5.34 12.34
CA GLN A 3 5.29 -4.75 11.19
C GLN A 3 4.32 -4.03 10.26
N VAL A 4 3.02 -4.31 10.36
CA VAL A 4 1.98 -3.67 9.57
C VAL A 4 0.93 -3.12 10.53
N GLU A 5 0.81 -1.80 10.58
CA GLU A 5 -0.25 -1.15 11.31
C GLU A 5 -1.43 -0.97 10.36
N VAL A 6 -2.58 -1.55 10.72
CA VAL A 6 -3.77 -1.54 9.86
C VAL A 6 -4.88 -0.74 10.53
N LEU A 7 -5.38 0.26 9.80
CA LEU A 7 -6.54 1.03 10.20
C LEU A 7 -7.66 0.79 9.20
N VAL A 8 -8.80 0.32 9.67
CA VAL A 8 -9.98 0.05 8.84
C VAL A 8 -11.03 1.09 9.15
N GLU A 9 -11.24 2.03 8.25
CA GLU A 9 -12.27 3.06 8.38
C GLU A 9 -13.61 2.66 7.76
N ASP A 10 -13.61 1.65 6.88
CA ASP A 10 -14.83 1.12 6.24
C ASP A 10 -14.92 -0.37 6.56
N ASP A 11 -15.99 -0.76 7.27
CA ASP A 11 -16.16 -2.13 7.76
C ASP A 11 -16.28 -3.19 6.65
N ARG A 12 -16.61 -2.80 5.43
CA ARG A 12 -16.66 -3.72 4.29
C ARG A 12 -15.34 -4.41 4.04
N TRP A 13 -14.22 -3.79 4.40
CA TRP A 13 -12.89 -4.38 4.28
C TRP A 13 -12.71 -5.64 5.13
N LYS A 14 -13.48 -5.78 6.21
CA LYS A 14 -13.37 -6.93 7.10
C LYS A 14 -13.80 -8.23 6.44
N SER A 15 -14.61 -8.17 5.38
CA SER A 15 -15.14 -9.36 4.69
C SER A 15 -14.04 -10.19 4.01
N ILE A 16 -12.89 -9.63 3.72
CA ILE A 16 -11.78 -10.33 3.06
C ILE A 16 -10.59 -10.56 4.00
N ASN A 17 -10.80 -10.42 5.30
CA ASN A 17 -9.73 -10.57 6.28
C ASN A 17 -8.55 -9.63 5.96
N PHE A 18 -8.87 -8.37 5.83
CA PHE A 18 -8.00 -7.32 5.27
C PHE A 18 -6.64 -7.25 5.96
N GLU A 19 -6.62 -7.29 7.30
CA GLU A 19 -5.37 -7.19 8.07
C GLU A 19 -4.40 -8.31 7.73
N ASP A 20 -4.87 -9.56 7.69
CA ASP A 20 -4.02 -10.69 7.32
C ASP A 20 -3.55 -10.58 5.87
N LEU A 21 -4.44 -10.15 4.99
CA LEU A 21 -4.14 -10.05 3.57
C LEU A 21 -3.00 -9.06 3.30
N VAL A 22 -3.10 -7.84 3.87
CA VAL A 22 -2.09 -6.82 3.65
C VAL A 22 -0.77 -7.15 4.37
N THR A 23 -0.86 -7.81 5.53
CA THR A 23 0.33 -8.26 6.26
C THR A 23 1.11 -9.29 5.46
N LYS A 24 0.44 -10.27 4.89
CA LYS A 24 1.07 -11.29 4.03
C LYS A 24 1.68 -10.66 2.79
N ALA A 25 0.96 -9.73 2.16
CA ALA A 25 1.46 -9.03 0.97
C ALA A 25 2.75 -8.28 1.26
N PHE A 26 2.81 -7.60 2.40
CA PHE A 26 4.00 -6.89 2.83
C PHE A 26 5.20 -7.83 3.05
N TYR A 27 4.99 -8.91 3.82
CA TYR A 27 6.06 -9.85 4.12
C TYR A 27 6.58 -10.55 2.87
N GLU A 28 5.68 -10.94 1.97
CA GLU A 28 6.07 -11.55 0.70
C GLU A 28 6.88 -10.60 -0.17
N THR A 29 6.52 -9.34 -0.20
CA THR A 29 7.24 -8.32 -0.97
C THR A 29 8.65 -8.15 -0.44
N LEU A 30 8.81 -8.01 0.88
CA LEU A 30 10.13 -7.89 1.50
C LEU A 30 10.98 -9.13 1.23
N LYS A 31 10.40 -10.31 1.36
CA LYS A 31 11.11 -11.58 1.13
C LYS A 31 11.64 -11.66 -0.30
N ARG A 32 10.83 -11.30 -1.29
CA ARG A 32 11.24 -11.32 -2.70
C ARG A 32 12.36 -10.33 -2.99
N LEU A 33 12.37 -9.21 -2.28
CA LEU A 33 13.39 -8.18 -2.44
C LEU A 33 14.66 -8.46 -1.61
N GLY A 34 14.65 -9.51 -0.79
CA GLY A 34 15.80 -9.87 0.03
C GLY A 34 15.92 -9.09 1.33
N TYR A 35 14.87 -8.40 1.77
CA TYR A 35 14.86 -7.64 3.02
C TYR A 35 14.27 -8.45 4.16
N SER A 36 14.75 -8.23 5.39
CA SER A 36 14.19 -8.86 6.58
C SER A 36 12.89 -8.17 6.97
N LYS A 37 11.83 -8.97 7.22
CA LYS A 37 10.53 -8.45 7.65
C LYS A 37 10.55 -7.79 9.02
N THR A 38 11.58 -8.05 9.84
CA THR A 38 11.71 -7.47 11.19
C THR A 38 12.34 -6.08 11.18
N ASP A 39 12.91 -5.65 10.06
CA ASP A 39 13.62 -4.38 9.95
C ASP A 39 12.71 -3.22 9.48
N TYR A 40 11.53 -3.54 8.95
CA TYR A 40 10.68 -2.53 8.29
C TYR A 40 9.24 -2.65 8.73
N PHE A 41 8.52 -1.52 8.68
CA PHE A 41 7.08 -1.50 8.92
C PHE A 41 6.38 -0.50 8.00
N ILE A 42 5.08 -0.70 7.82
CA ILE A 42 4.20 0.18 7.03
C ILE A 42 2.90 0.41 7.79
N SER A 43 2.19 1.47 7.41
CA SER A 43 0.81 1.70 7.82
C SER A 43 -0.11 1.54 6.62
N VAL A 44 -1.21 0.82 6.80
CA VAL A 44 -2.19 0.58 5.73
C VAL A 44 -3.56 1.00 6.20
N LEU A 45 -4.22 1.82 5.38
CA LEU A 45 -5.57 2.31 5.62
C LEU A 45 -6.53 1.66 4.62
N GLY A 46 -7.55 0.98 5.12
CA GLY A 46 -8.69 0.53 4.32
C GLY A 46 -9.82 1.54 4.45
N CYS A 47 -10.08 2.30 3.41
CA CYS A 47 -11.07 3.38 3.42
C CYS A 47 -12.07 3.24 2.28
N ASN A 48 -12.92 4.25 2.09
CA ASN A 48 -13.86 4.34 0.99
C ASN A 48 -13.39 5.37 -0.05
N ASP A 49 -14.09 5.46 -1.17
CA ASP A 49 -13.73 6.39 -2.26
C ASP A 49 -13.80 7.85 -1.82
N LYS A 50 -14.73 8.19 -0.96
CA LYS A 50 -14.87 9.56 -0.44
C LYS A 50 -13.63 10.00 0.31
N LYS A 51 -13.12 9.14 1.20
CA LYS A 51 -11.89 9.40 1.95
C LYS A 51 -10.68 9.42 1.01
N MET A 52 -10.63 8.47 0.08
CA MET A 52 -9.54 8.40 -0.90
C MET A 52 -9.45 9.67 -1.75
N ARG A 53 -10.58 10.20 -2.18
CA ARG A 53 -10.62 11.46 -2.95
C ARG A 53 -10.00 12.60 -2.15
N LYS A 54 -10.32 12.69 -0.84
CA LYS A 54 -9.72 13.70 0.04
C LYS A 54 -8.21 13.53 0.15
N LEU A 55 -7.73 12.31 0.32
CA LEU A 55 -6.30 12.01 0.43
C LEU A 55 -5.58 12.35 -0.88
N ASN A 56 -6.16 11.96 -2.01
CA ASN A 56 -5.56 12.21 -3.31
C ASN A 56 -5.49 13.72 -3.61
N LEU A 57 -6.51 14.47 -3.22
CA LEU A 57 -6.51 15.92 -3.35
C LEU A 57 -5.42 16.54 -2.47
N MET A 58 -5.31 16.08 -1.22
CA MET A 58 -4.34 16.61 -0.26
C MET A 58 -2.89 16.33 -0.66
N PHE A 59 -2.59 15.10 -1.08
CA PHE A 59 -1.22 14.66 -1.31
C PHE A 59 -0.76 14.71 -2.77
N ARG A 60 -1.70 14.69 -3.72
CA ARG A 60 -1.38 14.68 -5.15
C ARG A 60 -2.07 15.77 -5.95
N SER A 61 -2.82 16.64 -5.29
CA SER A 61 -3.58 17.73 -5.92
C SER A 61 -4.55 17.24 -7.00
N LYS A 62 -5.08 16.02 -6.83
CA LYS A 62 -6.05 15.40 -7.75
C LYS A 62 -7.37 15.20 -7.04
N ASP A 63 -8.43 15.84 -7.54
CA ASP A 63 -9.77 15.76 -6.95
C ASP A 63 -10.54 14.54 -7.50
N THR A 64 -9.96 13.36 -7.34
CA THR A 64 -10.55 12.09 -7.78
C THR A 64 -10.15 10.98 -6.81
N SER A 65 -10.96 9.92 -6.76
CA SER A 65 -10.56 8.70 -6.07
C SER A 65 -9.61 7.89 -6.94
N THR A 66 -8.82 7.04 -6.31
CA THR A 66 -7.96 6.06 -6.97
C THR A 66 -8.08 4.74 -6.21
N ASN A 67 -7.52 3.67 -6.75
CA ASN A 67 -7.58 2.35 -6.10
C ASN A 67 -6.61 2.24 -4.93
N VAL A 68 -5.37 2.61 -5.13
CA VAL A 68 -4.32 2.57 -4.11
C VAL A 68 -3.51 3.85 -4.17
N LEU A 69 -3.16 4.38 -3.00
CA LEU A 69 -2.34 5.56 -2.86
C LEU A 69 -1.21 5.23 -1.88
N SER A 70 0.03 5.46 -2.31
CA SER A 70 1.21 5.22 -1.48
C SER A 70 2.00 6.50 -1.35
N TRP A 71 2.50 6.76 -0.14
CA TRP A 71 3.45 7.85 0.04
C TRP A 71 4.53 7.43 1.03
N PRO A 72 5.81 7.62 0.67
CA PRO A 72 6.91 7.21 1.53
C PRO A 72 7.04 8.13 2.74
N SER A 73 7.51 7.57 3.86
CA SER A 73 7.76 8.35 5.09
C SER A 73 8.83 9.39 4.86
N ARG A 74 9.76 9.10 3.98
CA ARG A 74 10.74 10.08 3.54
C ARG A 74 10.98 9.92 2.06
N GLU A 75 11.19 11.05 1.38
CA GLU A 75 11.49 11.03 -0.04
C GLU A 75 12.92 10.50 -0.24
N ARG A 76 13.02 9.41 -1.01
CA ARG A 76 14.33 8.88 -1.40
C ARG A 76 14.75 9.58 -2.67
N LEU A 77 16.03 9.98 -2.74
CA LEU A 77 16.55 10.64 -3.92
C LEU A 77 16.28 9.78 -5.16
N ARG A 78 15.61 10.37 -6.13
CA ARG A 78 15.47 9.74 -7.43
C ARG A 78 16.81 9.71 -8.11
N ILE A 79 17.12 8.55 -8.66
CA ILE A 79 18.33 8.34 -9.40
C ILE A 79 18.09 8.76 -10.85
N VAL A 80 19.16 9.11 -11.54
CA VAL A 80 19.11 9.40 -12.97
C VAL A 80 18.54 8.19 -13.70
N GLU A 81 17.73 8.43 -14.73
CA GLU A 81 17.13 7.37 -15.55
C GLU A 81 18.18 6.35 -15.95
N GLY A 82 17.86 5.06 -15.69
CA GLY A 82 18.78 3.96 -15.97
C GLY A 82 19.55 3.45 -14.77
N ASP A 83 19.60 4.22 -13.67
CA ASP A 83 20.28 3.78 -12.45
C ASP A 83 19.35 2.88 -11.60
N HIS A 84 19.94 2.06 -10.78
CA HIS A 84 19.18 1.24 -9.84
C HIS A 84 18.74 2.08 -8.63
N PRO A 85 17.53 1.81 -8.07
CA PRO A 85 17.14 2.45 -6.81
C PRO A 85 18.16 2.13 -5.72
N LYS A 86 18.37 3.08 -4.82
CA LYS A 86 19.22 2.82 -3.66
C LYS A 86 18.59 1.73 -2.80
N PRO A 87 19.38 0.77 -2.29
CA PRO A 87 18.85 -0.22 -1.37
C PRO A 87 18.36 0.42 -0.08
N LEU A 88 17.37 -0.19 0.56
CA LEU A 88 16.85 0.28 1.84
C LEU A 88 17.90 0.12 2.94
N ASN A 89 17.92 1.08 3.84
CA ASN A 89 18.77 1.06 5.02
C ASN A 89 17.87 0.93 6.27
N PRO A 90 17.93 -0.18 7.04
CA PRO A 90 17.06 -0.36 8.20
C PRO A 90 17.12 0.75 9.23
N THR A 91 18.24 1.41 9.38
CA THR A 91 18.40 2.51 10.33
C THR A 91 17.65 3.76 9.89
N LEU A 92 17.65 4.06 8.59
CA LEU A 92 17.04 5.28 8.02
C LEU A 92 15.63 5.04 7.50
N ASP A 93 15.35 3.83 6.99
CA ASP A 93 14.13 3.51 6.25
C ASP A 93 13.24 2.51 6.98
N ALA A 94 13.38 2.35 8.29
CA ALA A 94 12.58 1.37 9.05
C ALA A 94 11.08 1.60 8.84
N GLU A 95 10.61 2.85 8.90
CA GLU A 95 9.26 3.22 8.53
C GLU A 95 9.22 3.52 7.04
N LEU A 96 8.64 2.61 6.25
CA LEU A 96 8.62 2.76 4.79
C LEU A 96 7.60 3.79 4.32
N GLY A 97 6.45 3.86 4.97
CA GLY A 97 5.43 4.84 4.62
C GLY A 97 4.01 4.32 4.83
N ASP A 98 3.09 4.95 4.11
CA ASP A 98 1.66 4.69 4.25
C ASP A 98 1.05 4.28 2.92
N ILE A 99 0.06 3.39 2.99
CA ILE A 99 -0.71 2.93 1.83
C ILE A 99 -2.18 3.06 2.18
N ALA A 100 -2.98 3.62 1.28
CA ALA A 100 -4.43 3.65 1.41
C ALA A 100 -5.07 2.92 0.23
N LEU A 101 -6.15 2.18 0.51
CA LEU A 101 -6.90 1.40 -0.47
C LEU A 101 -8.37 1.81 -0.40
N ALA A 102 -8.98 2.12 -1.55
CA ALA A 102 -10.36 2.57 -1.66
C ALA A 102 -11.28 1.40 -2.02
N TYR A 103 -12.23 1.11 -1.15
CA TYR A 103 -13.07 -0.09 -1.28
C TYR A 103 -13.86 -0.13 -2.59
N GLU A 104 -14.64 0.89 -2.88
CA GLU A 104 -15.54 0.86 -4.06
C GLU A 104 -14.76 0.81 -5.37
N THR A 105 -13.67 1.56 -5.47
CA THR A 105 -12.83 1.54 -6.67
C THR A 105 -12.18 0.17 -6.85
N CYS A 106 -11.64 -0.41 -5.78
CA CYS A 106 -11.03 -1.75 -5.84
C CYS A 106 -12.06 -2.81 -6.24
N LEU A 107 -13.27 -2.75 -5.68
CA LEU A 107 -14.32 -3.72 -6.00
C LEU A 107 -14.75 -3.59 -7.45
N ARG A 108 -14.98 -2.38 -7.93
CA ARG A 108 -15.39 -2.12 -9.30
C ARG A 108 -14.33 -2.61 -10.30
N GLU A 109 -13.07 -2.35 -10.03
CA GLU A 109 -11.98 -2.77 -10.89
C GLU A 109 -11.80 -4.28 -10.91
N SER A 110 -11.88 -4.93 -9.75
CA SER A 110 -11.76 -6.39 -9.68
C SER A 110 -12.88 -7.07 -10.48
N THR A 111 -14.10 -6.53 -10.43
CA THR A 111 -15.23 -7.03 -11.20
C THR A 111 -15.00 -6.80 -12.69
N HIS A 112 -14.52 -5.63 -13.06
CA HIS A 112 -14.24 -5.29 -14.45
C HIS A 112 -13.19 -6.24 -15.07
N TYR A 113 -12.16 -6.59 -14.31
CA TYR A 113 -11.11 -7.50 -14.77
C TYR A 113 -11.40 -8.98 -14.52
N SER A 114 -12.62 -9.30 -14.03
CA SER A 114 -13.02 -10.67 -13.71
C SER A 114 -12.04 -11.37 -12.75
N THR A 115 -11.52 -10.62 -11.79
CA THR A 115 -10.54 -11.09 -10.82
C THR A 115 -11.18 -11.19 -9.44
N ASN A 116 -10.75 -12.18 -8.63
CA ASN A 116 -11.17 -12.29 -7.24
C ASN A 116 -10.79 -11.03 -6.47
N PHE A 117 -11.73 -10.48 -5.68
CA PHE A 117 -11.53 -9.22 -4.97
C PHE A 117 -10.32 -9.26 -4.04
N ALA A 118 -10.21 -10.30 -3.21
CA ALA A 118 -9.08 -10.45 -2.27
C ALA A 118 -7.74 -10.51 -3.02
N SER A 119 -7.69 -11.27 -4.11
CA SER A 119 -6.46 -11.37 -4.93
C SER A 119 -6.09 -10.04 -5.56
N TYR A 120 -7.09 -9.30 -6.02
CA TYR A 120 -6.86 -7.97 -6.61
C TYR A 120 -6.30 -6.99 -5.57
N VAL A 121 -6.89 -6.98 -4.37
CA VAL A 121 -6.43 -6.13 -3.27
C VAL A 121 -5.01 -6.51 -2.86
N GLN A 122 -4.69 -7.80 -2.81
CA GLN A 122 -3.34 -8.27 -2.51
C GLN A 122 -2.34 -7.75 -3.55
N HIS A 123 -2.70 -7.84 -4.82
CA HIS A 123 -1.88 -7.33 -5.92
C HIS A 123 -1.63 -5.81 -5.79
N LEU A 124 -2.67 -5.05 -5.49
CA LEU A 124 -2.55 -3.60 -5.30
C LEU A 124 -1.69 -3.26 -4.08
N THR A 125 -1.79 -4.05 -3.02
CA THR A 125 -0.96 -3.85 -1.81
C THR A 125 0.51 -4.05 -2.14
N ILE A 126 0.85 -5.13 -2.85
CA ILE A 126 2.22 -5.38 -3.31
C ILE A 126 2.72 -4.20 -4.14
N HIS A 127 1.90 -3.75 -5.08
CA HIS A 127 2.22 -2.59 -5.93
C HIS A 127 2.48 -1.34 -5.08
N GLY A 128 1.63 -1.08 -4.09
CA GLY A 128 1.80 0.04 -3.17
C GLY A 128 3.09 -0.03 -2.37
N VAL A 129 3.45 -1.22 -1.87
CA VAL A 129 4.71 -1.42 -1.13
C VAL A 129 5.91 -1.15 -2.03
N LEU A 130 5.87 -1.62 -3.26
CA LEU A 130 6.97 -1.41 -4.21
C LEU A 130 7.20 0.07 -4.54
N HIS A 131 6.18 0.91 -4.40
CA HIS A 131 6.28 2.35 -4.65
C HIS A 131 6.72 3.16 -3.42
N LEU A 132 6.98 2.54 -2.30
CA LEU A 132 7.51 3.20 -1.10
C LEU A 132 9.08 3.28 -1.12
#